data_86309eb9d5d23c5b867b717e12575270
#
_entry.id   86309eb9d5d23c5b867b717e12575270
#
_cell.length_a   1.000
_cell.length_b   1.000
_cell.length_c   1.000
_cell.angle_alpha   90.00
_cell.angle_beta   90.00
_cell.angle_gamma   90.00
#
_symmetry.space_group_name_H-M   'P 1'
#
loop_
_entity.id
_entity.type
_entity.pdbx_description
1 polymer ?
#
loop_
_entity_poly.entity_id
_entity_poly.type
_entity_poly.pdbx_seq_one_letter_code
_entity_poly.pdbx_strand_id
1 'polypeptide(L)'
;MVILAGVGIGAQTLAWNAGALLLTPLGVYGFIRALASIRQDIPVLYRLTPLTASAAIGGGIAVLAHEIFGWQSAMMIVPPAILATALFILAIVTEGFRRIGLDYRTSAVGIITSGLIITVTGFELIPRFNEEFTEQLSRLSSAPQENIFEAQSLL
;
A
#
# COMPACT_ATOMS: atom_id res chain seq x y z
N MET A 1 -19.41 1.87 -6.57
CA MET A 1 -18.10 1.33 -7.05
C MET A 1 -17.04 1.23 -5.97
N VAL A 2 -16.83 2.24 -5.10
CA VAL A 2 -15.83 2.24 -4.01
C VAL A 2 -15.97 1.01 -3.10
N ILE A 3 -17.17 0.69 -2.64
CA ILE A 3 -17.44 -0.46 -1.76
C ILE A 3 -17.05 -1.78 -2.44
N LEU A 4 -17.46 -1.99 -3.69
CA LEU A 4 -17.12 -3.21 -4.43
C LEU A 4 -15.60 -3.37 -4.63
N ALA A 5 -14.90 -2.27 -4.93
CA ALA A 5 -13.44 -2.28 -5.03
C ALA A 5 -12.80 -2.60 -3.67
N GLY A 6 -13.32 -2.04 -2.58
CA GLY A 6 -12.85 -2.32 -1.23
C GLY A 6 -13.07 -3.79 -0.82
N VAL A 7 -14.25 -4.34 -1.12
CA VAL A 7 -14.54 -5.78 -0.91
C VAL A 7 -13.59 -6.63 -1.73
N GLY A 8 -13.30 -6.27 -2.99
CA GLY A 8 -12.35 -6.97 -3.85
C GLY A 8 -10.93 -6.96 -3.25
N ILE A 9 -10.46 -5.82 -2.75
CA ILE A 9 -9.16 -5.69 -2.06
C ILE A 9 -9.13 -6.58 -0.82
N GLY A 10 -10.18 -6.53 0.01
CA GLY A 10 -10.28 -7.36 1.21
C GLY A 10 -10.29 -8.85 0.88
N ALA A 11 -11.14 -9.28 -0.03
CA ALA A 11 -11.21 -10.68 -0.46
C ALA A 11 -9.87 -11.19 -1.01
N GLN A 12 -9.18 -10.37 -1.80
CA GLN A 12 -7.90 -10.73 -2.38
C GLN A 12 -6.80 -10.87 -1.32
N THR A 13 -6.73 -9.96 -0.35
CA THR A 13 -5.74 -10.05 0.75
C THR A 13 -6.01 -11.23 1.66
N LEU A 14 -7.26 -11.64 1.83
CA LEU A 14 -7.63 -12.84 2.59
C LEU A 14 -7.37 -14.14 1.83
N ALA A 15 -7.48 -14.11 0.50
CA ALA A 15 -7.30 -15.31 -0.33
C ALA A 15 -5.84 -15.68 -0.57
N TRP A 16 -4.91 -14.73 -0.45
CA TRP A 16 -3.52 -14.98 -0.85
C TRP A 16 -2.52 -14.15 -0.04
N ASN A 17 -1.54 -14.81 0.57
CA ASN A 17 -0.49 -14.17 1.36
C ASN A 17 0.39 -13.18 0.56
N ALA A 18 0.51 -13.36 -0.75
CA ALA A 18 1.19 -12.43 -1.65
C ALA A 18 0.30 -11.26 -2.13
N GLY A 19 -0.90 -11.12 -1.59
CA GLY A 19 -1.84 -10.04 -1.92
C GLY A 19 -1.22 -8.63 -1.82
N ALA A 20 -0.22 -8.46 -0.95
CA ALA A 20 0.55 -7.22 -0.85
C ALA A 20 1.17 -6.78 -2.19
N LEU A 21 1.68 -7.70 -3.00
CA LEU A 21 2.28 -7.39 -4.30
C LEU A 21 1.26 -6.81 -5.28
N LEU A 22 0.00 -7.25 -5.19
CA LEU A 22 -1.07 -6.76 -6.05
C LEU A 22 -1.59 -5.37 -5.62
N LEU A 23 -1.30 -4.93 -4.40
CA LEU A 23 -1.61 -3.57 -3.94
C LEU A 23 -0.59 -2.54 -4.45
N THR A 24 0.62 -2.97 -4.82
CA THR A 24 1.66 -2.08 -5.36
C THR A 24 1.20 -1.30 -6.59
N PRO A 25 0.59 -1.91 -7.62
CA PRO A 25 0.04 -1.18 -8.76
C PRO A 25 -0.99 -0.11 -8.37
N LEU A 26 -1.78 -0.34 -7.32
CA LEU A 26 -2.73 0.64 -6.82
C LEU A 26 -2.03 1.85 -6.18
N GLY A 27 -0.93 1.62 -5.47
CA GLY A 27 -0.07 2.69 -4.95
C GLY A 27 0.54 3.53 -6.07
N VAL A 28 1.11 2.87 -7.09
CA VAL A 28 1.65 3.54 -8.29
C VAL A 28 0.56 4.32 -9.03
N TYR A 29 -0.60 3.75 -9.21
CA TYR A 29 -1.75 4.44 -9.81
C TYR A 29 -2.15 5.67 -8.99
N GLY A 30 -2.21 5.56 -7.67
CA GLY A 30 -2.48 6.68 -6.77
C GLY A 30 -1.47 7.81 -6.93
N PHE A 31 -0.19 7.47 -7.01
CA PHE A 31 0.89 8.44 -7.25
C PHE A 31 0.73 9.17 -8.59
N ILE A 32 0.48 8.44 -9.68
CA ILE A 32 0.23 9.03 -11.00
C ILE A 32 -0.99 9.95 -10.97
N ARG A 33 -2.06 9.55 -10.30
CA ARG A 33 -3.29 10.36 -10.16
C ARG A 33 -3.05 11.62 -9.34
N ALA A 34 -2.21 11.55 -8.29
CA ALA A 34 -1.82 12.70 -7.49
C ALA A 34 -1.07 13.73 -8.34
N LEU A 35 -0.06 13.29 -9.08
CA LEU A 35 0.70 14.17 -9.98
C LEU A 35 -0.17 14.76 -11.11
N ALA A 36 -1.06 13.96 -11.69
CA ALA A 36 -1.99 14.43 -12.70
C ALA A 36 -2.95 15.50 -12.16
N SER A 37 -3.27 15.45 -10.86
CA SER A 37 -4.11 16.44 -10.20
C SER A 37 -3.44 17.82 -10.13
N ILE A 38 -2.15 17.87 -9.81
CA ILE A 38 -1.37 19.12 -9.84
C ILE A 38 -1.36 19.71 -11.24
N ARG A 39 -1.06 18.88 -12.25
CA ARG A 39 -0.97 19.34 -13.62
C ARG A 39 -2.30 19.89 -14.16
N GLN A 40 -3.43 19.38 -13.68
CA GLN A 40 -4.77 19.76 -14.12
C GLN A 40 -5.45 20.74 -13.17
N ASP A 41 -4.77 21.18 -12.12
CA ASP A 41 -5.29 22.02 -11.04
C ASP A 41 -6.63 21.51 -10.45
N ILE A 42 -6.75 20.19 -10.30
CA ILE A 42 -7.92 19.55 -9.72
C ILE A 42 -7.58 19.17 -8.27
N PRO A 43 -8.51 19.35 -7.29
CA PRO A 43 -8.27 18.95 -5.91
C PRO A 43 -7.87 17.48 -5.79
N VAL A 44 -6.71 17.23 -5.21
CA VAL A 44 -6.12 15.87 -5.11
C VAL A 44 -7.00 14.96 -4.28
N LEU A 45 -7.54 15.49 -3.18
CA LEU A 45 -8.47 14.76 -2.30
C LEU A 45 -9.64 14.18 -3.08
N TYR A 46 -10.25 14.96 -3.99
CA TYR A 46 -11.36 14.47 -4.79
C TYR A 46 -10.99 13.25 -5.65
N ARG A 47 -9.76 13.22 -6.17
CA ARG A 47 -9.28 12.12 -7.03
C ARG A 47 -8.81 10.88 -6.26
N LEU A 48 -8.20 11.07 -5.10
CA LEU A 48 -7.63 9.97 -4.32
C LEU A 48 -8.60 9.39 -3.29
N THR A 49 -9.60 10.14 -2.83
CA THR A 49 -10.58 9.65 -1.84
C THR A 49 -11.23 8.31 -2.23
N PRO A 50 -11.66 8.08 -3.48
CA PRO A 50 -12.26 6.79 -3.84
C PRO A 50 -11.29 5.62 -3.67
N LEU A 51 -10.02 5.81 -4.03
CA LEU A 51 -8.99 4.78 -3.92
C LEU A 51 -8.61 4.54 -2.46
N THR A 52 -8.40 5.62 -1.70
CA THR A 52 -8.11 5.56 -0.26
C THR A 52 -9.24 4.89 0.52
N ALA A 53 -10.49 5.26 0.22
CA ALA A 53 -11.65 4.65 0.86
C ALA A 53 -11.79 3.17 0.49
N SER A 54 -11.51 2.77 -0.76
CA SER A 54 -11.51 1.36 -1.15
C SER A 54 -10.44 0.57 -0.41
N ALA A 55 -9.22 1.11 -0.27
CA ALA A 55 -8.16 0.48 0.49
C ALA A 55 -8.49 0.37 1.99
N ALA A 56 -9.10 1.42 2.56
CA ALA A 56 -9.54 1.42 3.96
C ALA A 56 -10.65 0.38 4.22
N ILE A 57 -11.62 0.24 3.32
CA ILE A 57 -12.66 -0.79 3.39
C ILE A 57 -12.03 -2.18 3.31
N GLY A 58 -11.07 -2.40 2.38
CA GLY A 58 -10.35 -3.65 2.27
C GLY A 58 -9.59 -4.01 3.54
N GLY A 59 -8.89 -3.04 4.14
CA GLY A 59 -8.22 -3.20 5.42
C GLY A 59 -9.20 -3.50 6.56
N GLY A 60 -10.34 -2.81 6.61
CA GLY A 60 -11.41 -3.07 7.59
C GLY A 60 -11.95 -4.49 7.49
N ILE A 61 -12.17 -5.00 6.28
CA ILE A 61 -12.60 -6.41 6.06
C ILE A 61 -11.54 -7.38 6.57
N ALA A 62 -10.24 -7.12 6.31
CA ALA A 62 -9.16 -7.96 6.80
C ALA A 62 -9.10 -7.98 8.34
N VAL A 63 -9.26 -6.82 8.99
CA VAL A 63 -9.34 -6.73 10.46
C VAL A 63 -10.54 -7.51 11.00
N LEU A 64 -11.73 -7.33 10.42
CA LEU A 64 -12.93 -8.06 10.84
C LEU A 64 -12.77 -9.57 10.67
N ALA A 65 -12.17 -10.03 9.57
CA ALA A 65 -11.91 -11.45 9.36
C ALA A 65 -10.93 -12.00 10.41
N HIS A 66 -9.91 -11.22 10.80
CA HIS A 66 -9.00 -11.59 11.87
C HIS A 66 -9.73 -11.77 13.20
N GLU A 67 -10.54 -10.80 13.59
CA GLU A 67 -11.28 -10.82 14.86
C GLU A 67 -12.34 -11.93 14.92
N ILE A 68 -13.07 -12.16 13.83
CA ILE A 68 -14.19 -13.13 13.81
C ILE A 68 -13.69 -14.57 13.63
N PHE A 69 -12.71 -14.79 12.77
CA PHE A 69 -12.27 -16.14 12.38
C PHE A 69 -10.95 -16.55 12.99
N GLY A 70 -10.29 -15.66 13.78
CA GLY A 70 -8.98 -15.93 14.37
C GLY A 70 -7.87 -16.13 13.33
N TRP A 71 -8.04 -15.64 12.13
CA TRP A 71 -7.03 -15.73 11.07
C TRP A 71 -5.81 -14.90 11.43
N GLN A 72 -4.76 -15.57 11.80
CA GLN A 72 -3.58 -14.97 12.44
C GLN A 72 -2.56 -14.50 11.42
N SER A 73 -2.86 -13.58 10.57
CA SER A 73 -1.79 -13.03 9.76
C SER A 73 -1.82 -11.51 9.74
N ALA A 74 -0.89 -10.89 10.46
CA ALA A 74 -0.56 -9.48 10.30
C ALA A 74 -0.33 -9.14 8.81
N MET A 75 0.19 -10.10 8.03
CA MET A 75 0.37 -10.00 6.59
C MET A 75 -0.91 -9.74 5.80
N MET A 76 -2.08 -10.07 6.32
CA MET A 76 -3.36 -9.82 5.64
C MET A 76 -3.90 -8.42 5.93
N ILE A 77 -3.64 -7.88 7.13
CA ILE A 77 -4.17 -6.61 7.59
C ILE A 77 -3.26 -5.45 7.19
N VAL A 78 -1.94 -5.64 7.36
CA VAL A 78 -0.93 -4.60 7.20
C VAL A 78 -0.88 -4.01 5.79
N PRO A 79 -0.87 -4.78 4.69
CA PRO A 79 -0.75 -4.21 3.35
C PRO A 79 -1.86 -3.24 2.95
N PRO A 80 -3.16 -3.57 3.10
CA PRO A 80 -4.22 -2.62 2.76
C PRO A 80 -4.27 -1.41 3.71
N ALA A 81 -3.89 -1.59 4.99
CA ALA A 81 -3.79 -0.48 5.94
C ALA A 81 -2.64 0.48 5.55
N ILE A 82 -1.47 -0.06 5.19
CA ILE A 82 -0.34 0.74 4.68
C ILE A 82 -0.76 1.47 3.40
N LEU A 83 -1.40 0.79 2.45
CA LEU A 83 -1.84 1.43 1.21
C LEU A 83 -2.82 2.59 1.49
N ALA A 84 -3.81 2.37 2.35
CA ALA A 84 -4.77 3.41 2.71
C ALA A 84 -4.09 4.62 3.36
N THR A 85 -3.18 4.37 4.31
CA THR A 85 -2.42 5.42 5.00
C THR A 85 -1.49 6.16 4.04
N ALA A 86 -0.76 5.44 3.20
CA ALA A 86 0.15 6.03 2.21
C ALA A 86 -0.61 6.91 1.20
N LEU A 87 -1.76 6.46 0.70
CA LEU A 87 -2.61 7.24 -0.19
C LEU A 87 -3.18 8.49 0.49
N PHE A 88 -3.53 8.39 1.76
CA PHE A 88 -4.03 9.52 2.54
C PHE A 88 -2.93 10.57 2.75
N ILE A 89 -1.73 10.15 3.16
CA ILE A 89 -0.57 11.04 3.31
C ILE A 89 -0.21 11.67 1.96
N LEU A 90 -0.16 10.87 0.90
CA LEU A 90 0.08 11.34 -0.46
C LEU A 90 -0.92 12.43 -0.87
N ALA A 91 -2.20 12.23 -0.56
CA ALA A 91 -3.25 13.21 -0.86
C ALA A 91 -3.03 14.53 -0.12
N ILE A 92 -2.69 14.47 1.17
CA ILE A 92 -2.44 15.69 1.99
C ILE A 92 -1.21 16.44 1.49
N VAL A 93 -0.09 15.74 1.30
CA VAL A 93 1.17 16.36 0.85
C VAL A 93 1.00 17.01 -0.53
N THR A 94 0.40 16.26 -1.46
CA THR A 94 0.19 16.73 -2.83
C THR A 94 -0.80 17.91 -2.87
N GLU A 95 -1.87 17.87 -2.09
CA GLU A 95 -2.82 18.99 -1.98
C GLU A 95 -2.15 20.23 -1.38
N GLY A 96 -1.25 20.04 -0.40
CA GLY A 96 -0.43 21.12 0.15
C GLY A 96 0.42 21.78 -0.94
N PHE A 97 1.14 21.00 -1.73
CA PHE A 97 1.98 21.54 -2.83
C PHE A 97 1.15 22.26 -3.89
N ARG A 98 -0.02 21.71 -4.24
CA ARG A 98 -0.94 22.37 -5.16
C ARG A 98 -1.40 23.74 -4.64
N ARG A 99 -1.76 23.82 -3.36
CA ARG A 99 -2.22 25.10 -2.74
C ARG A 99 -1.14 26.16 -2.67
N ILE A 100 0.12 25.75 -2.48
CA ILE A 100 1.28 26.66 -2.48
C ILE A 100 1.64 27.13 -3.91
N GLY A 101 1.06 26.49 -4.93
CA GLY A 101 1.30 26.83 -6.34
C GLY A 101 2.65 26.32 -6.87
N LEU A 102 3.17 25.23 -6.29
CA LEU A 102 4.38 24.59 -6.81
C LEU A 102 4.13 23.97 -8.18
N ASP A 103 5.10 24.12 -9.07
CA ASP A 103 5.05 23.51 -10.36
C ASP A 103 5.11 21.97 -10.28
N TYR A 104 4.70 21.30 -11.36
CA TYR A 104 4.60 19.85 -11.43
C TYR A 104 5.92 19.13 -11.09
N ARG A 105 7.06 19.65 -11.59
CA ARG A 105 8.37 19.01 -11.38
C ARG A 105 8.82 19.11 -9.93
N THR A 106 8.72 20.29 -9.35
CA THR A 106 9.06 20.54 -7.94
C THR A 106 8.16 19.72 -7.02
N SER A 107 6.86 19.64 -7.32
CA SER A 107 5.92 18.81 -6.57
C SER A 107 6.25 17.32 -6.67
N ALA A 108 6.62 16.82 -7.86
CA ALA A 108 7.01 15.42 -8.03
C ALA A 108 8.25 15.07 -7.18
N VAL A 109 9.29 15.90 -7.23
CA VAL A 109 10.49 15.73 -6.41
C VAL A 109 10.13 15.81 -4.93
N GLY A 110 9.34 16.79 -4.51
CA GLY A 110 8.90 16.96 -3.13
C GLY A 110 8.12 15.75 -2.60
N ILE A 111 7.22 15.16 -3.39
CA ILE A 111 6.46 13.97 -3.01
C ILE A 111 7.39 12.76 -2.85
N ILE A 112 8.31 12.54 -3.80
CA ILE A 112 9.27 11.43 -3.74
C ILE A 112 10.16 11.58 -2.51
N THR A 113 10.69 12.78 -2.27
CA THR A 113 11.54 13.06 -1.11
C THR A 113 10.77 12.87 0.21
N SER A 114 9.55 13.40 0.29
CA SER A 114 8.70 13.21 1.48
C SER A 114 8.40 11.73 1.72
N GLY A 115 8.09 10.99 0.67
CA GLY A 115 7.84 9.55 0.75
C GLY A 115 9.07 8.79 1.24
N LEU A 116 10.26 9.12 0.74
CA LEU A 116 11.52 8.52 1.19
C LEU A 116 11.79 8.83 2.67
N ILE A 117 11.64 10.09 3.09
CA ILE A 117 11.83 10.49 4.49
C ILE A 117 10.87 9.73 5.40
N ILE A 118 9.58 9.66 5.06
CA ILE A 118 8.58 8.95 5.85
C ILE A 118 8.92 7.47 5.94
N THR A 119 9.37 6.86 4.85
CA THR A 119 9.77 5.45 4.83
C THR A 119 10.96 5.20 5.73
N VAL A 120 12.05 5.97 5.57
CA VAL A 120 13.27 5.82 6.40
C VAL A 120 12.94 6.05 7.88
N THR A 121 12.22 7.12 8.19
CA THR A 121 11.80 7.42 9.58
C THR A 121 10.90 6.32 10.14
N GLY A 122 10.00 5.76 9.32
CA GLY A 122 9.13 4.65 9.71
C GLY A 122 9.93 3.38 10.05
N PHE A 123 10.97 3.06 9.28
CA PHE A 123 11.87 1.95 9.58
C PHE A 123 12.64 2.12 10.89
N GLU A 124 13.05 3.35 11.21
CA GLU A 124 13.78 3.64 12.44
C GLU A 124 12.87 3.65 13.69
N LEU A 125 11.66 4.23 13.55
CA LEU A 125 10.75 4.39 14.68
C LEU A 125 9.93 3.15 15.01
N ILE A 126 9.78 2.21 14.08
CA ILE A 126 8.98 0.99 14.24
C ILE A 126 9.87 -0.24 13.99
N PRO A 127 10.64 -0.70 14.98
CA PRO A 127 11.56 -1.84 14.83
C PRO A 127 10.90 -3.11 14.29
N ARG A 128 9.66 -3.40 14.71
CA ARG A 128 8.86 -4.53 14.21
C ARG A 128 8.61 -4.46 12.72
N PHE A 129 8.45 -3.27 12.16
CA PHE A 129 8.25 -3.10 10.73
C PHE A 129 9.52 -3.46 9.94
N ASN A 130 10.68 -3.11 10.48
CA ASN A 130 11.97 -3.47 9.89
C ASN A 130 12.20 -4.99 9.92
N GLU A 131 11.92 -5.65 11.04
CA GLU A 131 12.07 -7.10 11.20
C GLU A 131 11.15 -7.85 10.22
N GLU A 132 9.86 -7.52 10.17
CA GLU A 132 8.90 -8.15 9.27
C GLU A 132 9.23 -7.91 7.78
N PHE A 133 9.67 -6.70 7.43
CA PHE A 133 10.04 -6.37 6.06
C PHE A 133 11.31 -7.11 5.62
N THR A 134 12.32 -7.18 6.49
CA THR A 134 13.56 -7.89 6.21
C THR A 134 13.32 -9.41 6.10
N GLU A 135 12.46 -9.97 6.95
CA GLU A 135 12.05 -11.37 6.88
C GLU A 135 11.33 -11.67 5.56
N GLN A 136 10.43 -10.79 5.11
CA GLN A 136 9.75 -10.98 3.82
C GLN A 136 10.68 -10.87 2.62
N LEU A 137 11.63 -9.93 2.64
CA LEU A 137 12.65 -9.85 1.61
C LEU A 137 13.54 -11.10 1.57
N SER A 138 13.93 -11.63 2.72
CA SER A 138 14.71 -12.85 2.81
C SER A 138 13.95 -14.06 2.26
N ARG A 139 12.66 -14.17 2.55
CA ARG A 139 11.77 -15.22 2.01
C ARG A 139 11.63 -15.11 0.49
N LEU A 140 11.50 -13.90 -0.06
CA LEU A 140 11.44 -13.69 -1.50
C LEU A 140 12.77 -14.02 -2.20
N SER A 141 13.90 -13.83 -1.53
CA SER A 141 15.22 -14.16 -2.08
C SER A 141 15.58 -15.63 -1.95
N SER A 142 15.01 -16.34 -0.95
CA SER A 142 15.26 -17.77 -0.71
C SER A 142 14.25 -18.71 -1.39
N ALA A 143 13.09 -18.20 -1.80
CA ALA A 143 11.99 -18.98 -2.36
C ALA A 143 12.29 -19.84 -3.62
N PRO A 144 13.29 -19.54 -4.48
CA PRO A 144 13.54 -20.38 -5.65
C PRO A 144 14.11 -21.77 -5.36
N GLN A 145 14.75 -21.98 -4.21
CA GLN A 145 15.44 -23.23 -3.93
C GLN A 145 14.59 -24.27 -3.20
N GLU A 146 13.71 -23.86 -2.27
CA GLU A 146 12.92 -24.82 -1.49
C GLU A 146 11.77 -25.43 -2.29
N ASN A 147 11.11 -24.69 -3.16
CA ASN A 147 10.00 -25.20 -3.98
C ASN A 147 10.42 -26.23 -5.03
N ILE A 148 11.69 -26.29 -5.41
CA ILE A 148 12.20 -27.29 -6.37
C ILE A 148 12.36 -28.64 -5.68
N PHE A 149 12.70 -28.67 -4.40
CA PHE A 149 12.87 -29.91 -3.65
C PHE A 149 11.52 -30.57 -3.29
N GLU A 150 10.49 -29.81 -2.96
CA GLU A 150 9.16 -30.35 -2.68
C GLU A 150 8.50 -30.93 -3.94
N ALA A 151 8.70 -30.32 -5.10
CA ALA A 151 8.19 -30.83 -6.37
C ALA A 151 8.88 -32.14 -6.82
N GLN A 152 10.12 -32.35 -6.43
CA GLN A 152 10.87 -33.60 -6.75
C GLN A 152 10.49 -34.78 -5.85
N SER A 153 9.92 -34.52 -4.66
CA SER A 153 9.49 -35.59 -3.75
C SER A 153 8.13 -36.19 -4.10
N LEU A 154 7.42 -35.61 -5.09
CA LEU A 154 6.10 -36.06 -5.57
C LEU A 154 6.17 -36.83 -6.91
N LEU A 155 7.34 -37.04 -7.47
CA LEU A 155 7.64 -37.86 -8.65
C LEU A 155 8.39 -39.15 -8.27
#